data_bd427e051e56802f9d055be4abd7bf5c
#
_entry.id   bd427e051e56802f9d055be4abd7bf5c
#
_cell.length_a   1.000
_cell.length_b   1.000
_cell.length_c   1.000
_cell.angle_alpha   90.00
_cell.angle_beta   90.00
_cell.angle_gamma   90.00
#
_symmetry.space_group_name_H-M   'P 1'
#
loop_
_entity.id
_entity.type
_entity.pdbx_description
1 polymer ?
#
loop_
_entity_poly.entity_id
_entity_poly.type
_entity_poly.pdbx_seq_one_letter_code
_entity_poly.pdbx_strand_id
1 'polypeptide(L)'
;VDNVRGYIRKSVLILDWEAQDNAAWGDKQWPRRWAREVKRLTGVNPIIYTMDSGYWQVAGMETELNCGIWIAQYATNMVTGYQTAPWNLGARGEVMRQYTSNGSLSGWSGRLDLNKFRGDRAAWRKYANPEDKGTASLPNVKPMPQPTTAPTVDLDALATRTIRGDFGNDPARRQALGGNYAAVMQIVNSRLGGGSGGTAATGSRSVVVRSGDTMSAIAARTGLQPVSAWRVPSGDVN
;
A
#
# COMPACT_ATOMS: atom_id res chain seq x y z
N VAL A 1 -19.10 -17.22 16.55
CA VAL A 1 -18.45 -18.54 16.54
C VAL A 1 -19.34 -19.60 15.91
N ASP A 2 -20.65 -19.61 16.19
CA ASP A 2 -21.54 -20.66 15.70
C ASP A 2 -21.58 -20.76 14.17
N ASN A 3 -21.63 -19.65 13.48
CA ASN A 3 -21.64 -19.59 12.00
C ASN A 3 -20.36 -20.15 11.36
N VAL A 4 -19.25 -20.19 12.08
CA VAL A 4 -17.95 -20.68 11.59
C VAL A 4 -17.49 -21.96 12.27
N ARG A 5 -18.36 -22.59 13.08
CA ARG A 5 -18.02 -23.78 13.89
C ARG A 5 -17.40 -24.91 13.06
N GLY A 6 -17.91 -25.15 11.86
CA GLY A 6 -17.40 -26.18 10.93
C GLY A 6 -16.01 -25.91 10.36
N TYR A 7 -15.51 -24.69 10.50
CA TYR A 7 -14.22 -24.22 9.95
C TYR A 7 -13.14 -24.05 11.03
N ILE A 8 -13.49 -24.14 12.31
CA ILE A 8 -12.53 -24.03 13.41
C ILE A 8 -11.46 -25.10 13.26
N ARG A 9 -10.19 -24.68 13.37
CA ARG A 9 -8.96 -25.49 13.15
C ARG A 9 -8.78 -26.03 11.72
N LYS A 10 -9.67 -25.68 10.78
CA LYS A 10 -9.55 -26.02 9.35
C LYS A 10 -9.21 -24.80 8.50
N SER A 11 -9.66 -23.63 8.95
CA SER A 11 -9.43 -22.36 8.27
C SER A 11 -8.94 -21.31 9.26
N VAL A 12 -8.21 -20.32 8.75
CA VAL A 12 -7.80 -19.14 9.53
C VAL A 12 -9.05 -18.34 9.87
N LEU A 13 -9.19 -17.97 11.14
CA LEU A 13 -10.26 -17.09 11.59
C LEU A 13 -9.80 -15.65 11.46
N ILE A 14 -10.55 -14.83 10.77
CA ILE A 14 -10.19 -13.44 10.51
C ILE A 14 -11.33 -12.54 10.96
N LEU A 15 -11.00 -11.47 11.69
CA LEU A 15 -11.88 -10.34 11.91
C LEU A 15 -11.63 -9.34 10.80
N ASP A 16 -12.68 -9.01 10.07
CA ASP A 16 -12.70 -7.87 9.16
C ASP A 16 -13.06 -6.61 9.98
N TRP A 17 -12.04 -5.76 10.24
CA TRP A 17 -12.18 -4.56 11.04
C TRP A 17 -12.05 -3.33 10.17
N GLU A 18 -13.17 -2.89 9.61
CA GLU A 18 -13.27 -1.72 8.71
C GLU A 18 -14.32 -0.74 9.21
N ALA A 19 -14.30 0.48 8.65
CA ALA A 19 -15.20 1.56 9.05
C ALA A 19 -16.62 1.37 8.49
N GLN A 20 -16.74 0.73 7.32
CA GLN A 20 -18.03 0.62 6.63
C GLN A 20 -18.99 -0.25 7.43
N ASP A 21 -20.19 0.28 7.70
CA ASP A 21 -21.28 -0.39 8.43
C ASP A 21 -20.88 -0.95 9.82
N ASN A 22 -19.82 -0.38 10.43
CA ASN A 22 -19.27 -0.81 11.70
C ASN A 22 -19.54 0.22 12.80
N ALA A 23 -20.63 0.04 13.55
CA ALA A 23 -20.99 0.92 14.67
C ALA A 23 -19.95 0.94 15.81
N ALA A 24 -19.08 -0.07 15.90
CA ALA A 24 -18.01 -0.13 16.89
C ALA A 24 -16.69 0.49 16.39
N TRP A 25 -16.65 1.01 15.16
CA TRP A 25 -15.44 1.63 14.63
C TRP A 25 -14.95 2.77 15.53
N GLY A 26 -13.68 2.72 15.89
CA GLY A 26 -13.06 3.65 16.84
C GLY A 26 -12.91 3.09 18.27
N ASP A 27 -13.66 2.06 18.66
CA ASP A 27 -13.47 1.37 19.93
C ASP A 27 -12.31 0.38 19.86
N LYS A 28 -11.12 0.81 20.29
CA LYS A 28 -9.91 -0.03 20.36
C LYS A 28 -10.10 -1.30 21.22
N GLN A 29 -11.04 -1.31 22.15
CA GLN A 29 -11.26 -2.45 23.03
C GLN A 29 -12.15 -3.51 22.39
N TRP A 30 -12.96 -3.14 21.41
CA TRP A 30 -13.86 -4.07 20.77
C TRP A 30 -13.12 -5.24 20.06
N PRO A 31 -12.16 -5.01 19.16
CA PRO A 31 -11.41 -6.10 18.52
C PRO A 31 -10.61 -6.93 19.55
N ARG A 32 -10.13 -6.31 20.63
CA ARG A 32 -9.45 -7.03 21.71
C ARG A 32 -10.39 -7.98 22.47
N ARG A 33 -11.60 -7.51 22.83
CA ARG A 33 -12.63 -8.35 23.47
C ARG A 33 -13.02 -9.50 22.55
N TRP A 34 -13.24 -9.22 21.27
CA TRP A 34 -13.58 -10.22 20.27
C TRP A 34 -12.47 -11.28 20.13
N ALA A 35 -11.23 -10.88 20.01
CA ALA A 35 -10.09 -11.78 19.85
C ALA A 35 -9.89 -12.69 21.07
N ARG A 36 -10.05 -12.16 22.29
CA ARG A 36 -10.00 -12.95 23.53
C ARG A 36 -11.11 -14.00 23.56
N GLU A 37 -12.32 -13.61 23.16
CA GLU A 37 -13.45 -14.52 23.16
C GLU A 37 -13.32 -15.62 22.09
N VAL A 38 -12.85 -15.27 20.89
CA VAL A 38 -12.54 -16.26 19.85
C VAL A 38 -11.49 -17.25 20.37
N LYS A 39 -10.41 -16.76 20.97
CA LYS A 39 -9.38 -17.62 21.56
C LYS A 39 -9.93 -18.54 22.64
N ARG A 40 -10.76 -17.99 23.53
CA ARG A 40 -11.38 -18.76 24.63
C ARG A 40 -12.27 -19.89 24.09
N LEU A 41 -13.05 -19.63 23.04
CA LEU A 41 -14.02 -20.58 22.49
C LEU A 41 -13.40 -21.61 21.54
N THR A 42 -12.30 -21.27 20.86
CA THR A 42 -11.76 -22.08 19.76
C THR A 42 -10.35 -22.60 20.00
N GLY A 43 -9.61 -21.98 20.93
CA GLY A 43 -8.20 -22.23 21.12
C GLY A 43 -7.29 -21.60 20.04
N VAL A 44 -7.87 -20.90 19.05
CA VAL A 44 -7.16 -20.31 17.90
C VAL A 44 -6.99 -18.82 18.11
N ASN A 45 -5.79 -18.28 17.82
CA ASN A 45 -5.58 -16.83 17.74
C ASN A 45 -6.01 -16.35 16.35
N PRO A 46 -6.92 -15.37 16.26
CA PRO A 46 -7.38 -14.86 14.97
C PRO A 46 -6.34 -13.95 14.30
N ILE A 47 -6.54 -13.71 13.03
CA ILE A 47 -5.92 -12.58 12.31
C ILE A 47 -6.92 -11.42 12.32
N ILE A 48 -6.43 -10.19 12.46
CA ILE A 48 -7.24 -8.98 12.36
C ILE A 48 -6.87 -8.27 11.06
N TYR A 49 -7.83 -8.18 10.15
CA TYR A 49 -7.71 -7.39 8.93
C TYR A 49 -8.17 -5.96 9.19
N THR A 50 -7.42 -4.99 8.68
CA THR A 50 -7.81 -3.58 8.65
C THR A 50 -7.03 -2.81 7.60
N MET A 51 -7.54 -1.63 7.20
CA MET A 51 -6.79 -0.69 6.40
C MET A 51 -5.70 0.01 7.22
N ASP A 52 -4.65 0.52 6.59
CA ASP A 52 -3.54 1.21 7.27
C ASP A 52 -4.01 2.39 8.14
N SER A 53 -5.02 3.13 7.69
CA SER A 53 -5.62 4.22 8.48
C SER A 53 -6.36 3.75 9.73
N GLY A 54 -6.75 2.48 9.79
CA GLY A 54 -7.38 1.84 10.95
C GLY A 54 -6.40 1.15 11.89
N TYR A 55 -5.13 0.99 11.50
CA TYR A 55 -4.12 0.23 12.25
C TYR A 55 -3.98 0.68 13.71
N TRP A 56 -4.12 1.97 13.99
CA TRP A 56 -4.05 2.53 15.33
C TRP A 56 -5.02 1.89 16.34
N GLN A 57 -6.12 1.26 15.86
CA GLN A 57 -7.10 0.59 16.71
C GLN A 57 -6.66 -0.80 17.14
N VAL A 58 -5.84 -1.45 16.34
CA VAL A 58 -5.42 -2.85 16.52
C VAL A 58 -3.94 -2.98 16.86
N ALA A 59 -3.19 -1.90 16.80
CA ALA A 59 -1.76 -1.86 17.11
C ALA A 59 -1.49 -2.45 18.51
N GLY A 60 -0.50 -3.33 18.61
CA GLY A 60 -0.11 -4.02 19.84
C GLY A 60 -0.86 -5.33 20.10
N MET A 61 -1.92 -5.66 19.34
CA MET A 61 -2.64 -6.93 19.51
C MET A 61 -1.77 -8.15 19.16
N GLU A 62 -0.75 -7.98 18.34
CA GLU A 62 0.24 -9.01 18.02
C GLU A 62 1.05 -9.45 19.24
N THR A 63 1.41 -8.52 20.11
CA THR A 63 2.15 -8.79 21.35
C THR A 63 1.22 -9.09 22.53
N GLU A 64 0.12 -8.37 22.63
CA GLU A 64 -0.84 -8.51 23.74
C GLU A 64 -1.64 -9.82 23.68
N LEU A 65 -2.05 -10.25 22.48
CA LEU A 65 -2.99 -11.36 22.27
C LEU A 65 -2.46 -12.42 21.32
N ASN A 66 -1.24 -12.25 20.81
CA ASN A 66 -0.65 -13.11 19.78
C ASN A 66 -1.56 -13.25 18.53
N CYS A 67 -2.19 -12.14 18.14
CA CYS A 67 -2.99 -12.07 16.92
C CYS A 67 -2.10 -11.78 15.71
N GLY A 68 -2.42 -12.36 14.57
CA GLY A 68 -1.85 -11.88 13.31
C GLY A 68 -2.50 -10.55 12.92
N ILE A 69 -1.74 -9.64 12.30
CA ILE A 69 -2.31 -8.42 11.71
C ILE A 69 -2.19 -8.51 10.18
N TRP A 70 -3.28 -8.24 9.49
CA TRP A 70 -3.35 -8.16 8.04
C TRP A 70 -3.71 -6.74 7.64
N ILE A 71 -2.79 -6.05 6.98
CA ILE A 71 -2.95 -4.63 6.63
C ILE A 71 -3.23 -4.46 5.15
N ALA A 72 -4.30 -3.73 4.83
CA ALA A 72 -4.52 -3.20 3.49
C ALA A 72 -3.82 -1.84 3.35
N GLN A 73 -2.78 -1.80 2.52
CA GLN A 73 -2.06 -0.58 2.19
C GLN A 73 -1.46 -0.71 0.79
N TYR A 74 -1.86 0.19 -0.10
CA TYR A 74 -1.52 0.13 -1.50
C TYR A 74 -0.48 1.19 -1.86
N ALA A 75 0.53 0.80 -2.62
CA ALA A 75 1.49 1.75 -3.19
C ALA A 75 0.83 2.63 -4.25
N THR A 76 -0.17 2.10 -4.96
CA THR A 76 -0.85 2.74 -6.09
C THR A 76 -2.16 1.99 -6.37
N ASN A 77 -3.12 2.67 -7.02
CA ASN A 77 -4.34 2.06 -7.54
C ASN A 77 -4.18 1.51 -8.97
N MET A 78 -2.97 1.46 -9.49
CA MET A 78 -2.74 0.89 -10.82
C MET A 78 -2.97 -0.63 -10.82
N VAL A 79 -3.40 -1.14 -11.98
CA VAL A 79 -3.49 -2.59 -12.19
C VAL A 79 -2.11 -3.21 -12.01
N THR A 80 -2.02 -4.21 -11.17
CA THR A 80 -0.77 -4.93 -10.92
C THR A 80 -0.99 -6.43 -10.81
N GLY A 81 0.05 -7.20 -11.13
CA GLY A 81 0.08 -8.64 -10.92
C GLY A 81 0.60 -9.03 -9.54
N TYR A 82 0.92 -10.32 -9.39
CA TYR A 82 1.51 -10.84 -8.16
C TYR A 82 2.89 -10.20 -7.89
N GLN A 83 3.11 -9.81 -6.63
CA GLN A 83 4.37 -9.25 -6.15
C GLN A 83 4.95 -10.14 -5.04
N THR A 84 6.23 -10.50 -5.18
CA THR A 84 6.95 -11.28 -4.15
C THR A 84 7.33 -10.41 -2.95
N ALA A 85 7.60 -9.14 -3.17
CA ALA A 85 7.98 -8.15 -2.16
C ALA A 85 7.21 -6.84 -2.43
N PRO A 86 5.92 -6.77 -2.07
CA PRO A 86 5.16 -5.54 -2.25
C PRO A 86 5.71 -4.42 -1.37
N TRP A 87 5.47 -3.20 -1.83
CA TRP A 87 5.89 -1.99 -1.13
C TRP A 87 5.46 -1.99 0.35
N ASN A 88 6.37 -1.56 1.20
CA ASN A 88 6.15 -1.37 2.63
C ASN A 88 5.74 -2.65 3.40
N LEU A 89 5.99 -3.84 2.83
CA LEU A 89 5.71 -5.11 3.48
C LEU A 89 6.46 -5.23 4.80
N GLY A 90 5.75 -5.46 5.88
CA GLY A 90 6.30 -5.64 7.22
C GLY A 90 6.48 -4.35 8.03
N ALA A 91 6.17 -3.18 7.48
CA ALA A 91 6.36 -1.90 8.16
C ALA A 91 5.53 -1.72 9.43
N ARG A 92 4.44 -2.45 9.57
CA ARG A 92 3.58 -2.48 10.76
C ARG A 92 3.78 -3.74 11.61
N GLY A 93 4.78 -4.56 11.30
CA GLY A 93 4.90 -5.88 11.93
C GLY A 93 3.84 -6.89 11.44
N GLU A 94 3.04 -6.53 10.46
CA GLU A 94 1.94 -7.34 9.96
C GLU A 94 2.40 -8.70 9.42
N VAL A 95 1.57 -9.71 9.55
CA VAL A 95 1.82 -11.05 9.00
C VAL A 95 1.39 -11.16 7.55
N MET A 96 0.47 -10.29 7.09
CA MET A 96 0.00 -10.25 5.72
C MET A 96 -0.29 -8.83 5.27
N ARG A 97 0.06 -8.54 4.03
CA ARG A 97 -0.20 -7.29 3.33
C ARG A 97 -1.16 -7.52 2.17
N GLN A 98 -2.33 -6.86 2.19
CA GLN A 98 -3.09 -6.62 0.97
C GLN A 98 -2.46 -5.42 0.28
N TYR A 99 -1.85 -5.62 -0.88
CA TYR A 99 -1.06 -4.59 -1.55
C TYR A 99 -1.76 -3.97 -2.76
N THR A 100 -2.91 -4.48 -3.13
CA THR A 100 -3.80 -3.92 -4.16
C THR A 100 -5.20 -4.52 -4.05
N SER A 101 -6.22 -3.75 -4.42
CA SER A 101 -7.57 -4.21 -4.77
C SER A 101 -7.81 -4.16 -6.29
N ASN A 102 -6.76 -3.88 -7.07
CA ASN A 102 -6.82 -3.74 -8.51
C ASN A 102 -5.88 -4.76 -9.19
N GLY A 103 -5.80 -5.96 -8.61
CA GLY A 103 -4.96 -7.04 -9.09
C GLY A 103 -5.49 -7.67 -10.36
N SER A 104 -4.57 -8.15 -11.21
CA SER A 104 -4.88 -8.91 -12.42
C SER A 104 -4.02 -10.16 -12.45
N LEU A 105 -4.66 -11.31 -12.58
CA LEU A 105 -4.00 -12.61 -12.71
C LEU A 105 -4.50 -13.31 -13.96
N SER A 106 -3.61 -14.08 -14.58
CA SER A 106 -3.95 -14.90 -15.74
C SER A 106 -5.06 -15.88 -15.37
N GLY A 107 -6.05 -16.01 -16.24
CA GLY A 107 -7.20 -16.91 -16.04
C GLY A 107 -8.35 -16.30 -15.22
N TRP A 108 -8.26 -15.05 -14.82
CA TRP A 108 -9.33 -14.34 -14.15
C TRP A 108 -9.67 -13.03 -14.86
N SER A 109 -10.94 -12.78 -15.16
CA SER A 109 -11.39 -11.62 -15.95
C SER A 109 -11.64 -10.35 -15.11
N GLY A 110 -11.79 -10.49 -13.79
CA GLY A 110 -12.08 -9.38 -12.88
C GLY A 110 -10.83 -8.78 -12.23
N ARG A 111 -11.05 -7.83 -11.32
CA ARG A 111 -10.04 -7.33 -10.41
C ARG A 111 -10.04 -8.17 -9.14
N LEU A 112 -8.86 -8.26 -8.51
CA LEU A 112 -8.63 -9.09 -7.34
C LEU A 112 -7.88 -8.32 -6.26
N ASP A 113 -8.22 -8.61 -5.03
CA ASP A 113 -7.37 -8.28 -3.89
C ASP A 113 -6.17 -9.23 -3.88
N LEU A 114 -4.98 -8.67 -4.07
CA LEU A 114 -3.77 -9.47 -3.99
C LEU A 114 -3.04 -9.23 -2.68
N ASN A 115 -2.64 -10.35 -2.09
CA ASN A 115 -2.11 -10.39 -0.75
C ASN A 115 -0.75 -11.06 -0.70
N LYS A 116 0.13 -10.61 0.20
CA LYS A 116 1.39 -11.25 0.51
C LYS A 116 1.44 -11.63 1.98
N PHE A 117 1.41 -12.92 2.25
CA PHE A 117 1.70 -13.48 3.56
C PHE A 117 3.21 -13.53 3.79
N ARG A 118 3.67 -13.19 4.99
CA ARG A 118 5.11 -13.12 5.37
C ARG A 118 5.65 -14.43 5.93
N GLY A 119 4.95 -15.51 5.76
CA GLY A 119 5.36 -16.84 6.17
C GLY A 119 5.27 -17.83 5.03
N ASP A 120 5.56 -19.07 5.36
CA ASP A 120 5.36 -20.22 4.51
C ASP A 120 3.98 -20.87 4.75
N ARG A 121 3.72 -21.95 4.03
CA ARG A 121 2.49 -22.73 4.18
C ARG A 121 2.34 -23.35 5.57
N ALA A 122 3.43 -23.74 6.23
CA ALA A 122 3.39 -24.30 7.58
C ALA A 122 2.99 -23.24 8.60
N ALA A 123 3.53 -22.01 8.46
CA ALA A 123 3.12 -20.88 9.28
C ALA A 123 1.65 -20.53 9.08
N TRP A 124 1.15 -20.53 7.83
CA TRP A 124 -0.27 -20.31 7.53
C TRP A 124 -1.19 -21.34 8.21
N ARG A 125 -0.80 -22.62 8.16
CA ARG A 125 -1.55 -23.69 8.84
C ARG A 125 -1.65 -23.49 10.35
N LYS A 126 -0.58 -23.00 10.99
CA LYS A 126 -0.58 -22.70 12.42
C LYS A 126 -1.54 -21.59 12.81
N TYR A 127 -1.83 -20.65 11.90
CA TYR A 127 -2.91 -19.68 12.11
C TYR A 127 -4.30 -20.33 12.09
N ALA A 128 -4.50 -21.37 11.28
CA ALA A 128 -5.75 -22.13 11.31
C ALA A 128 -5.82 -23.09 12.51
N ASN A 129 -4.74 -23.80 12.80
CA ASN A 129 -4.62 -24.75 13.88
C ASN A 129 -3.24 -24.68 14.55
N PRO A 130 -3.11 -24.09 15.74
CA PRO A 130 -1.84 -23.98 16.45
C PRO A 130 -1.15 -25.33 16.76
N GLU A 131 -1.94 -26.40 16.82
CA GLU A 131 -1.45 -27.76 17.09
C GLU A 131 -1.03 -28.53 15.82
N ASP A 132 -1.12 -27.89 14.65
CA ASP A 132 -0.71 -28.53 13.39
C ASP A 132 0.79 -28.85 13.41
N LYS A 133 1.12 -30.14 13.39
CA LYS A 133 2.50 -30.66 13.37
C LYS A 133 3.11 -30.70 11.96
N GLY A 134 2.42 -30.12 10.98
CA GLY A 134 2.94 -30.05 9.61
C GLY A 134 2.88 -31.34 8.80
N THR A 135 2.24 -32.40 9.32
CA THR A 135 2.19 -33.72 8.67
C THR A 135 1.06 -33.88 7.65
N ALA A 136 0.11 -32.97 7.60
CA ALA A 136 -0.95 -33.02 6.60
C ALA A 136 -0.45 -32.43 5.27
N SER A 137 -0.18 -33.29 4.31
CA SER A 137 -0.06 -32.89 2.90
C SER A 137 -1.37 -32.22 2.50
N LEU A 138 -1.35 -30.92 2.17
CA LEU A 138 -2.49 -30.30 1.50
C LEU A 138 -2.73 -31.05 0.18
N PRO A 139 -3.99 -31.21 -0.26
CA PRO A 139 -4.22 -31.72 -1.60
C PRO A 139 -3.32 -30.95 -2.57
N ASN A 140 -2.67 -31.70 -3.43
CA ASN A 140 -1.67 -31.21 -4.37
C ASN A 140 -2.35 -30.19 -5.31
N VAL A 141 -2.48 -28.96 -4.84
CA VAL A 141 -2.82 -27.84 -5.71
C VAL A 141 -1.61 -27.68 -6.61
N LYS A 142 -1.73 -28.18 -7.83
CA LYS A 142 -0.72 -27.99 -8.87
C LYS A 142 -0.29 -26.52 -8.79
N PRO A 143 0.99 -26.22 -8.59
CA PRO A 143 1.43 -24.83 -8.53
C PRO A 143 0.94 -24.18 -9.83
N MET A 144 0.12 -23.14 -9.71
CA MET A 144 -0.14 -22.31 -10.87
C MET A 144 1.22 -21.87 -11.43
N PRO A 145 1.44 -21.92 -12.75
CA PRO A 145 2.68 -21.44 -13.32
C PRO A 145 2.98 -20.08 -12.72
N GLN A 146 4.04 -20.00 -11.96
CA GLN A 146 4.49 -18.73 -11.41
C GLN A 146 4.84 -17.87 -12.62
N PRO A 147 4.27 -16.66 -12.73
CA PRO A 147 4.70 -15.74 -13.78
C PRO A 147 6.21 -15.60 -13.66
N THR A 148 6.94 -16.04 -14.66
CA THR A 148 8.41 -16.11 -14.67
C THR A 148 9.08 -14.74 -14.68
N THR A 149 8.29 -13.68 -14.73
CA THR A 149 8.75 -12.29 -14.53
C THR A 149 7.64 -11.52 -13.81
N ALA A 150 7.93 -10.96 -12.62
CA ALA A 150 7.17 -9.82 -12.14
C ALA A 150 7.14 -8.79 -13.27
N PRO A 151 5.99 -8.18 -13.62
CA PRO A 151 6.01 -7.07 -14.56
C PRO A 151 6.95 -6.03 -13.96
N THR A 152 8.08 -5.82 -14.59
CA THR A 152 8.97 -4.69 -14.29
C THR A 152 8.11 -3.46 -14.47
N VAL A 153 7.93 -2.72 -13.37
CA VAL A 153 7.22 -1.44 -13.44
C VAL A 153 8.03 -0.58 -14.42
N ASP A 154 7.45 -0.27 -15.56
CA ASP A 154 8.07 0.60 -16.53
C ASP A 154 8.05 2.04 -15.99
N LEU A 155 9.13 2.39 -15.28
CA LEU A 155 9.31 3.71 -14.70
C LEU A 155 9.34 4.80 -15.76
N ASP A 156 9.80 4.47 -16.98
CA ASP A 156 9.86 5.39 -18.11
C ASP A 156 8.46 5.70 -18.66
N ALA A 157 7.60 4.68 -18.77
CA ALA A 157 6.20 4.89 -19.13
C ALA A 157 5.46 5.71 -18.05
N LEU A 158 5.72 5.43 -16.77
CA LEU A 158 5.16 6.22 -15.66
C LEU A 158 5.64 7.67 -15.68
N ALA A 159 6.92 7.91 -15.95
CA ALA A 159 7.46 9.26 -16.07
C ALA A 159 6.83 10.02 -17.25
N THR A 160 6.64 9.36 -18.39
CA THR A 160 5.95 9.94 -19.55
C THR A 160 4.52 10.34 -19.22
N ARG A 161 3.78 9.48 -18.52
CA ARG A 161 2.42 9.76 -18.04
C ARG A 161 2.38 10.88 -17.01
N THR A 162 3.37 10.93 -16.13
CA THR A 162 3.51 12.03 -15.14
C THR A 162 3.71 13.36 -15.82
N ILE A 163 4.56 13.43 -16.86
CA ILE A 163 4.81 14.65 -17.66
C ILE A 163 3.53 15.10 -18.37
N ARG A 164 2.69 14.16 -18.84
CA ARG A 164 1.38 14.48 -19.45
C ARG A 164 0.34 14.97 -18.46
N GLY A 165 0.58 14.81 -17.15
CA GLY A 165 -0.36 15.21 -16.12
C GLY A 165 -1.38 14.14 -15.71
N ASP A 166 -1.24 12.87 -16.17
CA ASP A 166 -2.18 11.79 -15.91
C ASP A 166 -2.41 11.53 -14.40
N PHE A 167 -1.48 11.92 -13.55
CA PHE A 167 -1.53 11.73 -12.10
C PHE A 167 -1.82 13.02 -11.31
N GLY A 168 -2.15 14.13 -12.02
CA GLY A 168 -2.39 15.43 -11.40
C GLY A 168 -1.16 15.99 -10.68
N ASN A 169 -1.40 16.85 -9.68
CA ASN A 169 -0.37 17.46 -8.84
C ASN A 169 -0.23 16.73 -7.50
N ASP A 170 0.84 17.00 -6.74
CA ASP A 170 0.95 16.55 -5.37
C ASP A 170 -0.15 17.20 -4.50
N PRO A 171 -0.76 16.47 -3.55
CA PRO A 171 -0.37 15.12 -3.09
C PRO A 171 -0.93 13.95 -3.93
N ALA A 172 -1.89 14.20 -4.86
CA ALA A 172 -2.53 13.13 -5.64
C ALA A 172 -1.52 12.32 -6.47
N ARG A 173 -0.54 12.97 -7.08
CA ARG A 173 0.55 12.32 -7.82
C ARG A 173 1.38 11.39 -6.93
N ARG A 174 1.74 11.86 -5.74
CA ARG A 174 2.49 11.05 -4.77
C ARG A 174 1.70 9.82 -4.35
N GLN A 175 0.41 10.00 -4.12
CA GLN A 175 -0.49 8.91 -3.79
C GLN A 175 -0.64 7.90 -4.95
N ALA A 176 -0.83 8.40 -6.17
CA ALA A 176 -1.00 7.57 -7.36
C ALA A 176 0.26 6.77 -7.73
N LEU A 177 1.44 7.35 -7.59
CA LEU A 177 2.73 6.72 -7.92
C LEU A 177 3.29 5.87 -6.75
N GLY A 178 2.86 6.13 -5.52
CA GLY A 178 3.24 5.37 -4.33
C GLY A 178 4.75 5.20 -4.19
N GLY A 179 5.21 3.97 -3.99
CA GLY A 179 6.64 3.64 -3.84
C GLY A 179 7.51 3.96 -5.07
N ASN A 180 6.89 4.12 -6.25
CA ASN A 180 7.61 4.50 -7.47
C ASN A 180 7.79 6.01 -7.60
N TYR A 181 7.15 6.82 -6.73
CA TYR A 181 7.15 8.28 -6.85
C TYR A 181 8.56 8.85 -6.97
N ALA A 182 9.48 8.48 -6.08
CA ALA A 182 10.84 9.01 -6.08
C ALA A 182 11.58 8.67 -7.38
N ALA A 183 11.52 7.41 -7.82
CA ALA A 183 12.17 6.94 -9.02
C ALA A 183 11.57 7.58 -10.29
N VAL A 184 10.24 7.67 -10.37
CA VAL A 184 9.53 8.31 -11.48
C VAL A 184 9.87 9.81 -11.53
N MET A 185 9.85 10.52 -10.40
CA MET A 185 10.18 11.95 -10.36
C MET A 185 11.65 12.22 -10.70
N GLN A 186 12.55 11.31 -10.39
CA GLN A 186 13.93 11.42 -10.84
C GLN A 186 14.03 11.41 -12.37
N ILE A 187 13.32 10.50 -13.05
CA ILE A 187 13.26 10.42 -14.51
C ILE A 187 12.54 11.66 -15.09
N VAL A 188 11.43 12.08 -14.48
CA VAL A 188 10.70 13.29 -14.87
C VAL A 188 11.63 14.49 -14.80
N ASN A 189 12.33 14.68 -13.69
CA ASN A 189 13.26 15.80 -13.50
C ASN A 189 14.44 15.74 -14.48
N SER A 190 14.98 14.56 -14.78
CA SER A 190 16.04 14.41 -15.78
C SER A 190 15.56 14.75 -17.20
N ARG A 191 14.32 14.41 -17.55
CA ARG A 191 13.72 14.70 -18.86
C ARG A 191 13.32 16.17 -19.02
N LEU A 192 12.83 16.80 -17.95
CA LEU A 192 12.39 18.20 -17.97
C LEU A 192 13.52 19.17 -17.63
N GLY A 193 14.55 18.70 -16.90
CA GLY A 193 15.70 19.46 -16.43
C GLY A 193 16.98 19.18 -17.21
N GLY A 194 16.92 18.82 -18.49
CA GLY A 194 18.09 18.53 -19.34
C GLY A 194 19.14 19.65 -19.35
N GLY A 195 19.97 19.65 -18.31
CA GLY A 195 21.09 20.58 -18.16
C GLY A 195 21.75 20.43 -16.79
N SER A 196 22.85 19.70 -16.75
CA SER A 196 24.00 19.75 -15.83
C SER A 196 23.80 20.08 -14.37
N GLY A 197 24.36 19.21 -13.53
CA GLY A 197 24.76 19.54 -12.16
C GLY A 197 25.53 20.88 -12.14
N GLY A 198 25.02 21.83 -11.38
CA GLY A 198 25.64 23.11 -11.13
C GLY A 198 25.30 23.55 -9.72
N THR A 199 26.34 23.68 -8.91
CA THR A 199 26.42 24.36 -7.63
C THR A 199 25.48 25.56 -7.53
N ALA A 200 24.85 25.71 -6.36
CA ALA A 200 24.00 26.84 -6.00
C ALA A 200 24.63 28.16 -6.39
N ALA A 201 24.11 28.78 -7.45
CA ALA A 201 24.41 30.17 -7.76
C ALA A 201 23.42 31.06 -7.04
N THR A 202 23.89 31.86 -6.10
CA THR A 202 23.20 32.97 -5.46
C THR A 202 22.99 34.08 -6.49
N GLY A 203 22.01 33.91 -7.36
CA GLY A 203 21.60 34.92 -8.34
C GLY A 203 20.08 35.01 -8.37
N SER A 204 19.55 36.23 -8.24
CA SER A 204 18.12 36.49 -8.44
C SER A 204 17.73 36.13 -9.89
N ARG A 205 16.81 35.16 -10.05
CA ARG A 205 16.27 34.78 -11.36
C ARG A 205 14.85 35.28 -11.47
N SER A 206 14.53 35.89 -12.61
CA SER A 206 13.17 36.33 -12.92
C SER A 206 12.56 35.45 -14.02
N VAL A 207 11.26 35.21 -13.92
CA VAL A 207 10.49 34.42 -14.88
C VAL A 207 9.30 35.24 -15.33
N VAL A 208 9.06 35.27 -16.63
CA VAL A 208 7.86 35.91 -17.19
C VAL A 208 6.65 34.99 -16.98
N VAL A 209 5.65 35.50 -16.27
CA VAL A 209 4.37 34.83 -16.05
C VAL A 209 3.48 35.09 -17.27
N ARG A 210 2.83 34.06 -17.80
CA ARG A 210 1.88 34.14 -18.90
C ARG A 210 0.48 33.85 -18.40
N SER A 211 -0.52 34.33 -19.12
CA SER A 211 -1.92 34.04 -18.80
C SER A 211 -2.14 32.51 -18.72
N GLY A 212 -2.71 32.06 -17.59
CA GLY A 212 -2.92 30.63 -17.29
C GLY A 212 -1.76 29.94 -16.56
N ASP A 213 -0.63 30.62 -16.32
CA ASP A 213 0.44 30.06 -15.48
C ASP A 213 0.02 30.03 -14.01
N THR A 214 0.33 28.92 -13.33
CA THR A 214 0.28 28.83 -11.88
C THR A 214 1.69 28.80 -11.32
N MET A 215 1.89 29.21 -10.07
CA MET A 215 3.20 29.17 -9.41
C MET A 215 3.82 27.77 -9.44
N SER A 216 3.00 26.74 -9.28
CA SER A 216 3.44 25.35 -9.35
C SER A 216 3.88 24.96 -10.77
N ALA A 217 3.16 25.41 -11.80
CA ALA A 217 3.52 25.17 -13.20
C ALA A 217 4.81 25.88 -13.59
N ILE A 218 5.00 27.12 -13.13
CA ILE A 218 6.21 27.88 -13.35
C ILE A 218 7.39 27.22 -12.62
N ALA A 219 7.21 26.81 -11.36
CA ALA A 219 8.24 26.11 -10.60
C ALA A 219 8.66 24.79 -11.27
N ALA A 220 7.70 24.03 -11.79
CA ALA A 220 7.95 22.79 -12.52
C ALA A 220 8.75 23.06 -13.81
N ARG A 221 8.40 24.11 -14.56
CA ARG A 221 9.07 24.50 -15.82
C ARG A 221 10.47 25.03 -15.61
N THR A 222 10.72 25.75 -14.53
CA THR A 222 11.98 26.46 -14.27
C THR A 222 12.94 25.74 -13.35
N GLY A 223 12.46 24.72 -12.64
CA GLY A 223 13.22 24.01 -11.59
C GLY A 223 13.49 24.86 -10.34
N LEU A 224 12.90 26.04 -10.22
CA LEU A 224 13.11 26.94 -9.09
C LEU A 224 12.24 26.52 -7.91
N GLN A 225 12.87 26.06 -6.84
CA GLN A 225 12.24 25.59 -5.60
C GLN A 225 12.97 26.22 -4.38
N PRO A 226 12.30 26.43 -3.26
CA PRO A 226 10.85 26.24 -3.02
C PRO A 226 10.04 27.44 -3.53
N VAL A 227 8.77 27.19 -3.90
CA VAL A 227 7.83 28.23 -4.35
C VAL A 227 7.61 29.31 -3.28
N SER A 228 7.72 28.95 -2.01
CA SER A 228 7.62 29.87 -0.86
C SER A 228 8.72 30.97 -0.84
N ALA A 229 9.82 30.76 -1.56
CA ALA A 229 10.90 31.74 -1.65
C ALA A 229 10.67 32.78 -2.78
N TRP A 230 9.64 32.62 -3.59
CA TRP A 230 9.36 33.52 -4.71
C TRP A 230 8.80 34.86 -4.21
N ARG A 231 9.15 35.93 -4.92
CA ARG A 231 8.62 37.28 -4.70
C ARG A 231 7.94 37.76 -5.96
N VAL A 232 6.71 38.22 -5.82
CA VAL A 232 5.98 38.87 -6.90
C VAL A 232 6.08 40.37 -6.71
N PRO A 233 6.67 41.11 -7.66
CA PRO A 233 6.91 42.54 -7.49
C PRO A 233 5.64 43.39 -7.28
N SER A 234 4.50 42.93 -7.79
CA SER A 234 3.21 43.62 -7.70
C SER A 234 2.44 43.34 -6.39
N GLY A 235 2.88 42.39 -5.57
CA GLY A 235 2.13 41.95 -4.38
C GLY A 235 0.86 41.15 -4.70
N ASP A 236 0.54 40.90 -5.95
CA ASP A 236 -0.57 40.02 -6.38
C ASP A 236 -0.10 38.57 -6.39
N VAL A 237 -0.64 37.80 -5.47
CA VAL A 237 -0.57 36.34 -5.43
C VAL A 237 -1.97 35.80 -5.71
N ASN A 238 -2.30 35.59 -6.97
CA ASN A 238 -3.42 34.76 -7.38
C ASN A 238 -2.98 33.33 -7.61
#